data_befd3e54638ac48046487ebc73b095a8
#
_entry.id   befd3e54638ac48046487ebc73b095a8
#
_cell.length_a   1.000
_cell.length_b   1.000
_cell.length_c   1.000
_cell.angle_alpha   90.00
_cell.angle_beta   90.00
_cell.angle_gamma   90.00
#
_symmetry.space_group_name_H-M   'P 1'
#
loop_
_entity.id
_entity.type
_entity.pdbx_description
1 polymer ?
#
loop_
_entity_poly.entity_id
_entity_poly.type
_entity_poly.pdbx_seq_one_letter_code
_entity_poly.pdbx_strand_id
1 'polypeptide(L)'
;ALDKALCINVGTLGRLLGIRVVPIVALMGQGVSQLFAAAADAARDPAVPVPQTFSPHIEQALRPLSQALDRAELQTAFRVPHDLLLAQVAAGDRFFMGELRQHFPGLLPQLEKLRSEAALTLPRSLKEELHADRHHRAATLSEAATKMGAAAEAGGWRYWLDELFLHPQWGLVGSLL
;
A
#
# COMPACT_ATOMS: atom_id res chain seq x y z
N ALA A 1 6.55 17.62 -19.35
CA ALA A 1 6.24 16.94 -18.08
C ALA A 1 7.25 17.44 -17.06
N LEU A 2 6.80 18.27 -16.11
CA LEU A 2 7.61 18.74 -14.99
C LEU A 2 8.04 17.51 -14.19
N ASP A 3 9.32 17.15 -14.25
CA ASP A 3 9.97 16.24 -13.30
C ASP A 3 9.95 16.91 -11.92
N LYS A 4 8.81 16.77 -11.24
CA LYS A 4 8.74 17.06 -9.81
C LYS A 4 9.61 16.01 -9.15
N ALA A 5 10.79 16.39 -8.71
CA ALA A 5 11.67 15.53 -7.91
C ALA A 5 10.94 15.18 -6.60
N LEU A 6 10.21 14.06 -6.62
CA LEU A 6 9.54 13.50 -5.46
C LEU A 6 10.61 12.89 -4.56
N CYS A 7 10.87 13.52 -3.42
CA CYS A 7 11.80 13.01 -2.42
C CYS A 7 11.00 12.27 -1.34
N ILE A 8 11.13 10.95 -1.30
CA ILE A 8 10.51 10.10 -0.27
C ILE A 8 11.39 10.12 0.98
N ASN A 9 10.84 10.53 2.11
CA ASN A 9 11.50 10.43 3.40
C ASN A 9 11.37 9.01 3.95
N VAL A 10 12.38 8.19 3.69
CA VAL A 10 12.45 6.78 4.10
C VAL A 10 12.30 6.59 5.61
N GLY A 11 12.89 7.48 6.41
CA GLY A 11 12.79 7.41 7.87
C GLY A 11 11.37 7.70 8.38
N THR A 12 10.66 8.66 7.76
CA THR A 12 9.26 8.93 8.09
C THR A 12 8.38 7.76 7.67
N LEU A 13 8.57 7.21 6.47
CA LEU A 13 7.81 6.05 6.00
C LEU A 13 8.02 4.83 6.92
N GLY A 14 9.26 4.57 7.34
CA GLY A 14 9.57 3.49 8.27
C GLY A 14 8.88 3.65 9.62
N ARG A 15 8.85 4.86 10.17
CA ARG A 15 8.13 5.14 11.43
C ARG A 15 6.62 4.95 11.31
N LEU A 16 6.03 5.42 10.21
CA LEU A 16 4.59 5.28 9.96
C LEU A 16 4.16 3.83 9.78
N LEU A 17 5.01 3.01 9.18
CA LEU A 17 4.75 1.59 8.95
C LEU A 17 5.19 0.71 10.14
N GLY A 18 6.01 1.23 11.06
CA GLY A 18 6.60 0.45 12.16
C GLY A 18 7.62 -0.60 11.70
N ILE A 19 8.17 -0.45 10.50
CA ILE A 19 9.14 -1.38 9.91
C ILE A 19 10.33 -0.64 9.32
N ARG A 20 11.44 -1.36 9.16
CA ARG A 20 12.61 -0.82 8.47
C ARG A 20 12.36 -0.74 6.97
N VAL A 21 12.52 0.43 6.39
CA VAL A 21 12.41 0.69 4.95
C VAL A 21 13.80 0.90 4.38
N VAL A 22 14.15 0.17 3.32
CA VAL A 22 15.45 0.24 2.65
C VAL A 22 15.24 0.69 1.21
N PRO A 23 15.77 1.87 0.81
CA PRO A 23 15.71 2.28 -0.58
C PRO A 23 16.70 1.47 -1.42
N ILE A 24 16.25 0.98 -2.57
CA ILE A 24 17.07 0.23 -3.50
C ILE A 24 16.93 0.76 -4.92
N VAL A 25 18.02 0.71 -5.68
CA VAL A 25 18.02 0.85 -7.14
C VAL A 25 18.52 -0.47 -7.72
N ALA A 26 17.58 -1.38 -7.97
CA ALA A 26 17.88 -2.76 -8.35
C ALA A 26 18.79 -2.86 -9.59
N LEU A 27 18.57 -2.03 -10.60
CA LEU A 27 19.35 -1.99 -11.83
C LEU A 27 20.84 -1.65 -11.58
N MET A 28 21.12 -0.84 -10.55
CA MET A 28 22.49 -0.41 -10.20
C MET A 28 23.05 -1.18 -9.01
N GLY A 29 22.31 -2.14 -8.45
CA GLY A 29 22.72 -2.88 -7.25
C GLY A 29 22.79 -2.04 -5.97
N GLN A 30 22.38 -0.76 -6.02
CA GLN A 30 22.45 0.12 -4.86
C GLN A 30 21.43 -0.32 -3.80
N GLY A 31 21.86 -0.40 -2.54
CA GLY A 31 21.01 -0.75 -1.41
C GLY A 31 20.71 -2.25 -1.27
N VAL A 32 21.08 -3.10 -2.22
CA VAL A 32 20.75 -4.54 -2.21
C VAL A 32 21.39 -5.27 -1.03
N SER A 33 22.67 -5.04 -0.74
CA SER A 33 23.33 -5.63 0.43
C SER A 33 22.73 -5.15 1.75
N GLN A 34 22.31 -3.90 1.82
CA GLN A 34 21.62 -3.32 2.97
C GLN A 34 20.22 -3.96 3.17
N LEU A 35 19.52 -4.27 2.06
CA LEU A 35 18.24 -4.98 2.11
C LEU A 35 18.41 -6.40 2.70
N PHE A 36 19.42 -7.16 2.24
CA PHE A 36 19.69 -8.49 2.79
C PHE A 36 20.11 -8.45 4.26
N ALA A 37 20.94 -7.48 4.66
CA ALA A 37 21.28 -7.29 6.06
C ALA A 37 20.03 -6.96 6.90
N ALA A 38 19.18 -6.04 6.42
CA ALA A 38 17.93 -5.68 7.09
C ALA A 38 16.96 -6.86 7.20
N ALA A 39 16.88 -7.71 6.16
CA ALA A 39 16.05 -8.91 6.19
C ALA A 39 16.58 -9.95 7.19
N ALA A 40 17.90 -10.13 7.26
CA ALA A 40 18.54 -11.03 8.24
C ALA A 40 18.31 -10.53 9.68
N ASP A 41 18.39 -9.22 9.91
CA ASP A 41 18.10 -8.60 11.21
C ASP A 41 16.63 -8.80 11.59
N ALA A 42 15.70 -8.54 10.66
CA ALA A 42 14.26 -8.75 10.89
C ALA A 42 13.89 -10.21 11.15
N ALA A 43 14.66 -11.16 10.61
CA ALA A 43 14.45 -12.59 10.92
C ALA A 43 14.87 -12.96 12.36
N ARG A 44 15.81 -12.21 12.95
CA ARG A 44 16.27 -12.42 14.33
C ARG A 44 15.41 -11.66 15.35
N ASP A 45 15.00 -10.46 14.98
CA ASP A 45 14.20 -9.56 15.82
C ASP A 45 13.10 -8.93 14.94
N PRO A 46 11.96 -9.63 14.80
CA PRO A 46 10.87 -9.17 13.96
C PRO A 46 10.22 -7.91 14.53
N ALA A 47 10.32 -6.81 13.80
CA ALA A 47 9.58 -5.59 14.13
C ALA A 47 8.07 -5.85 14.05
N VAL A 48 7.32 -5.29 14.98
CA VAL A 48 5.86 -5.33 14.97
C VAL A 48 5.38 -4.18 14.08
N PRO A 49 4.80 -4.45 12.90
CA PRO A 49 4.26 -3.40 12.05
C PRO A 49 3.16 -2.61 12.77
N VAL A 50 3.05 -1.32 12.46
CA VAL A 50 1.91 -0.53 12.93
C VAL A 50 0.64 -1.10 12.27
N PRO A 51 -0.37 -1.53 13.08
CA PRO A 51 -1.61 -2.06 12.54
C PRO A 51 -2.27 -1.04 11.61
N GLN A 52 -2.64 -1.49 10.43
CA GLN A 52 -3.35 -0.66 9.44
C GLN A 52 -4.84 -0.98 9.58
N THR A 53 -5.55 -0.18 10.37
CA THR A 53 -6.98 -0.34 10.60
C THR A 53 -7.79 0.13 9.38
N PHE A 54 -8.95 -0.48 9.15
CA PHE A 54 -9.92 -0.01 8.15
C PHE A 54 -10.55 1.31 8.58
N SER A 55 -11.10 2.05 7.63
CA SER A 55 -11.96 3.19 7.95
C SER A 55 -13.14 2.74 8.82
N PRO A 56 -13.62 3.56 9.78
CA PRO A 56 -14.58 3.15 10.79
C PRO A 56 -15.87 2.53 10.22
N HIS A 57 -16.38 3.02 9.09
CA HIS A 57 -17.57 2.49 8.44
C HIS A 57 -17.36 1.07 7.87
N ILE A 58 -16.15 0.79 7.32
CA ILE A 58 -15.79 -0.54 6.83
C ILE A 58 -15.57 -1.48 8.01
N GLU A 59 -14.88 -1.02 9.04
CA GLU A 59 -14.65 -1.81 10.25
C GLU A 59 -15.98 -2.23 10.89
N GLN A 60 -16.93 -1.31 10.99
CA GLN A 60 -18.27 -1.61 11.50
C GLN A 60 -19.00 -2.63 10.63
N ALA A 61 -18.95 -2.48 9.30
CA ALA A 61 -19.58 -3.41 8.36
C ALA A 61 -18.95 -4.81 8.41
N LEU A 62 -17.63 -4.88 8.59
CA LEU A 62 -16.89 -6.15 8.62
C LEU A 62 -16.83 -6.80 10.00
N ARG A 63 -17.28 -6.16 11.06
CA ARG A 63 -17.20 -6.69 12.44
C ARG A 63 -17.75 -8.12 12.58
N PRO A 64 -18.94 -8.46 12.05
CA PRO A 64 -19.47 -9.83 12.16
C PRO A 64 -18.59 -10.85 11.40
N LEU A 65 -18.06 -10.46 10.24
CA LEU A 65 -17.17 -11.28 9.45
C LEU A 65 -15.82 -11.48 10.17
N SER A 66 -15.27 -10.43 10.77
CA SER A 66 -14.05 -10.47 11.57
C SER A 66 -14.19 -11.46 12.74
N GLN A 67 -15.30 -11.39 13.48
CA GLN A 67 -15.58 -12.33 14.58
C GLN A 67 -15.70 -13.78 14.11
N ALA A 68 -16.29 -14.00 12.93
CA ALA A 68 -16.40 -15.35 12.37
C ALA A 68 -15.07 -15.93 11.93
N LEU A 69 -14.11 -15.07 11.56
CA LEU A 69 -12.74 -15.43 11.16
C LEU A 69 -11.77 -15.51 12.33
N ASP A 70 -12.13 -15.02 13.52
CA ASP A 70 -11.28 -15.06 14.71
C ASP A 70 -11.31 -16.46 15.34
N ARG A 71 -10.66 -17.40 14.66
CA ARG A 71 -10.54 -18.80 15.06
C ARG A 71 -9.08 -19.24 14.98
N ALA A 72 -8.60 -19.87 16.02
CA ALA A 72 -7.23 -20.39 16.09
C ALA A 72 -6.89 -21.33 14.93
N GLU A 73 -7.86 -22.12 14.48
CA GLU A 73 -7.74 -23.04 13.35
C GLU A 73 -7.40 -22.29 12.04
N LEU A 74 -8.07 -21.16 11.77
CA LEU A 74 -7.84 -20.34 10.58
C LEU A 74 -6.48 -19.63 10.68
N GLN A 75 -6.13 -19.11 11.85
CA GLN A 75 -4.82 -18.47 12.07
C GLN A 75 -3.67 -19.45 11.82
N THR A 76 -3.84 -20.70 12.28
CA THR A 76 -2.85 -21.77 12.08
C THR A 76 -2.76 -22.21 10.62
N ALA A 77 -3.89 -22.31 9.92
CA ALA A 77 -3.96 -22.76 8.54
C ALA A 77 -3.39 -21.73 7.58
N PHE A 78 -3.82 -20.48 7.69
CA PHE A 78 -3.42 -19.42 6.76
C PHE A 78 -2.08 -18.77 7.09
N ARG A 79 -1.67 -18.76 8.36
CA ARG A 79 -0.40 -18.14 8.83
C ARG A 79 -0.21 -16.70 8.37
N VAL A 80 -1.29 -15.95 8.27
CA VAL A 80 -1.31 -14.54 7.89
C VAL A 80 -1.96 -13.70 9.00
N PRO A 81 -1.66 -12.40 9.10
CA PRO A 81 -2.35 -11.51 10.03
C PRO A 81 -3.86 -11.55 9.82
N HIS A 82 -4.63 -11.48 10.91
CA HIS A 82 -6.09 -11.51 10.89
C HIS A 82 -6.70 -10.48 9.93
N ASP A 83 -6.18 -9.24 9.95
CA ASP A 83 -6.69 -8.16 9.11
C ASP A 83 -6.46 -8.44 7.61
N LEU A 84 -5.37 -9.12 7.26
CA LEU A 84 -5.13 -9.54 5.88
C LEU A 84 -6.14 -10.62 5.47
N LEU A 85 -6.34 -11.63 6.32
CA LEU A 85 -7.34 -12.68 6.07
C LEU A 85 -8.73 -12.07 5.90
N LEU A 86 -9.12 -11.18 6.82
CA LEU A 86 -10.39 -10.45 6.77
C LEU A 86 -10.55 -9.67 5.46
N ALA A 87 -9.53 -8.90 5.06
CA ALA A 87 -9.56 -8.13 3.82
C ALA A 87 -9.72 -9.02 2.58
N GLN A 88 -8.99 -10.12 2.51
CA GLN A 88 -9.01 -11.02 1.36
C GLN A 88 -10.34 -11.80 1.28
N VAL A 89 -10.84 -12.29 2.40
CA VAL A 89 -12.15 -12.96 2.47
C VAL A 89 -13.26 -11.97 2.13
N ALA A 90 -13.25 -10.77 2.68
CA ALA A 90 -14.21 -9.72 2.37
C ALA A 90 -14.20 -9.35 0.89
N ALA A 91 -13.02 -9.18 0.27
CA ALA A 91 -12.88 -8.92 -1.16
C ALA A 91 -13.28 -10.11 -2.06
N GLY A 92 -13.45 -11.30 -1.50
CA GLY A 92 -13.74 -12.52 -2.25
C GLY A 92 -12.56 -13.00 -3.06
N ASP A 93 -11.34 -12.87 -2.51
CA ASP A 93 -10.12 -13.33 -3.18
C ASP A 93 -10.20 -14.82 -3.51
N ARG A 94 -9.83 -15.19 -4.74
CA ARG A 94 -10.00 -16.55 -5.26
C ARG A 94 -9.18 -17.58 -4.50
N PHE A 95 -7.97 -17.23 -4.10
CA PHE A 95 -7.08 -18.12 -3.36
C PHE A 95 -7.66 -18.40 -1.98
N PHE A 96 -7.92 -17.36 -1.19
CA PHE A 96 -8.43 -17.50 0.17
C PHE A 96 -9.80 -18.20 0.22
N MET A 97 -10.70 -17.86 -0.71
CA MET A 97 -12.02 -18.52 -0.81
C MET A 97 -11.89 -19.98 -1.28
N GLY A 98 -10.88 -20.30 -2.11
CA GLY A 98 -10.56 -21.66 -2.53
C GLY A 98 -10.06 -22.52 -1.36
N GLU A 99 -9.10 -22.01 -0.59
CA GLU A 99 -8.57 -22.68 0.61
C GLU A 99 -9.67 -22.90 1.67
N LEU A 100 -10.52 -21.89 1.91
CA LEU A 100 -11.66 -22.03 2.81
C LEU A 100 -12.63 -23.11 2.34
N ARG A 101 -12.90 -23.19 1.03
CA ARG A 101 -13.78 -24.23 0.46
C ARG A 101 -13.21 -25.63 0.63
N GLN A 102 -11.89 -25.76 0.47
CA GLN A 102 -11.21 -27.05 0.54
C GLN A 102 -11.05 -27.52 2.00
N HIS A 103 -10.65 -26.65 2.90
CA HIS A 103 -10.26 -27.03 4.25
C HIS A 103 -11.32 -26.74 5.33
N PHE A 104 -12.23 -25.79 5.07
CA PHE A 104 -13.27 -25.35 6.02
C PHE A 104 -14.66 -25.24 5.34
N PRO A 105 -15.13 -26.29 4.63
CA PRO A 105 -16.38 -26.23 3.85
C PRO A 105 -17.61 -25.87 4.68
N GLY A 106 -17.63 -26.27 5.96
CA GLY A 106 -18.74 -25.96 6.88
C GLY A 106 -18.83 -24.46 7.27
N LEU A 107 -17.72 -23.73 7.16
CA LEU A 107 -17.70 -22.30 7.49
C LEU A 107 -18.10 -21.40 6.31
N LEU A 108 -17.92 -21.88 5.09
CA LEU A 108 -18.10 -21.09 3.88
C LEU A 108 -19.49 -20.45 3.76
N PRO A 109 -20.62 -21.16 3.97
CA PRO A 109 -21.95 -20.57 3.86
C PRO A 109 -22.17 -19.41 4.84
N GLN A 110 -21.65 -19.52 6.05
CA GLN A 110 -21.70 -18.46 7.04
C GLN A 110 -20.91 -17.23 6.60
N LEU A 111 -19.69 -17.42 6.09
CA LEU A 111 -18.85 -16.31 5.61
C LEU A 111 -19.46 -15.62 4.39
N GLU A 112 -20.02 -16.37 3.44
CA GLU A 112 -20.69 -15.81 2.27
C GLU A 112 -21.94 -14.98 2.67
N LYS A 113 -22.70 -15.46 3.64
CA LYS A 113 -23.83 -14.71 4.19
C LYS A 113 -23.37 -13.41 4.83
N LEU A 114 -22.37 -13.46 5.73
CA LEU A 114 -21.85 -12.27 6.40
C LEU A 114 -21.23 -11.26 5.43
N ARG A 115 -20.56 -11.72 4.37
CA ARG A 115 -20.07 -10.87 3.29
C ARG A 115 -21.20 -10.15 2.56
N SER A 116 -22.28 -10.87 2.26
CA SER A 116 -23.45 -10.30 1.60
C SER A 116 -24.14 -9.26 2.49
N GLU A 117 -24.30 -9.54 3.78
CA GLU A 117 -24.83 -8.59 4.76
C GLU A 117 -23.97 -7.34 4.88
N ALA A 118 -22.65 -7.49 4.98
CA ALA A 118 -21.71 -6.37 5.00
C ALA A 118 -21.81 -5.51 3.73
N ALA A 119 -21.95 -6.14 2.56
CA ALA A 119 -22.08 -5.42 1.29
C ALA A 119 -23.36 -4.56 1.23
N LEU A 120 -24.44 -4.98 1.87
CA LEU A 120 -25.70 -4.23 1.91
C LEU A 120 -25.63 -2.97 2.80
N THR A 121 -24.67 -2.90 3.72
CA THR A 121 -24.50 -1.74 4.62
C THR A 121 -23.58 -0.66 4.04
N LEU A 122 -22.92 -0.94 2.92
CA LEU A 122 -21.95 -0.05 2.29
C LEU A 122 -22.53 0.60 1.03
N PRO A 123 -22.12 1.84 0.69
CA PRO A 123 -22.63 2.57 -0.46
C PRO A 123 -22.18 1.98 -1.81
N ARG A 124 -21.10 1.22 -1.82
CA ARG A 124 -20.54 0.54 -3.00
C ARG A 124 -20.32 -0.93 -2.71
N SER A 125 -19.92 -1.68 -3.72
CA SER A 125 -19.53 -3.08 -3.50
C SER A 125 -18.38 -3.16 -2.48
N LEU A 126 -18.37 -4.23 -1.69
CA LEU A 126 -17.35 -4.46 -0.66
C LEU A 126 -15.92 -4.41 -1.21
N LYS A 127 -15.73 -4.92 -2.42
CA LYS A 127 -14.45 -4.87 -3.11
C LYS A 127 -14.02 -3.44 -3.45
N GLU A 128 -14.93 -2.61 -3.93
CA GLU A 128 -14.66 -1.21 -4.26
C GLU A 128 -14.37 -0.37 -3.01
N GLU A 129 -15.12 -0.58 -1.93
CA GLU A 129 -14.88 0.11 -0.66
C GLU A 129 -13.52 -0.25 -0.07
N LEU A 130 -13.15 -1.52 -0.04
CA LEU A 130 -11.83 -1.96 0.41
C LEU A 130 -10.70 -1.42 -0.48
N HIS A 131 -10.95 -1.30 -1.79
CA HIS A 131 -9.99 -0.72 -2.72
C HIS A 131 -9.81 0.78 -2.47
N ALA A 132 -10.91 1.52 -2.35
CA ALA A 132 -10.89 2.95 -2.06
C ALA A 132 -10.21 3.26 -0.72
N ASP A 133 -10.50 2.49 0.33
CA ASP A 133 -9.88 2.61 1.64
C ASP A 133 -8.36 2.38 1.59
N ARG A 134 -7.93 1.36 0.86
CA ARG A 134 -6.50 1.08 0.65
C ARG A 134 -5.80 2.21 -0.09
N HIS A 135 -6.42 2.76 -1.13
CA HIS A 135 -5.90 3.90 -1.85
C HIS A 135 -5.82 5.16 -0.98
N HIS A 136 -6.85 5.43 -0.20
CA HIS A 136 -6.86 6.56 0.72
C HIS A 136 -5.71 6.47 1.74
N ARG A 137 -5.53 5.31 2.36
CA ARG A 137 -4.41 5.08 3.31
C ARG A 137 -3.05 5.22 2.63
N ALA A 138 -2.90 4.67 1.43
CA ALA A 138 -1.66 4.81 0.65
C ALA A 138 -1.36 6.27 0.31
N ALA A 139 -2.37 7.06 -0.07
CA ALA A 139 -2.24 8.49 -0.33
C ALA A 139 -1.80 9.26 0.92
N THR A 140 -2.43 9.00 2.08
CA THR A 140 -2.07 9.61 3.36
C THR A 140 -0.61 9.29 3.76
N LEU A 141 -0.19 8.03 3.61
CA LEU A 141 1.20 7.64 3.86
C LEU A 141 2.17 8.32 2.88
N SER A 142 1.79 8.41 1.61
CA SER A 142 2.58 9.07 0.57
C SER A 142 2.74 10.56 0.87
N GLU A 143 1.66 11.26 1.21
CA GLU A 143 1.71 12.68 1.57
C GLU A 143 2.59 12.93 2.80
N ALA A 144 2.44 12.11 3.84
CA ALA A 144 3.22 12.23 5.05
C ALA A 144 4.72 11.92 4.83
N ALA A 145 5.04 11.00 3.93
CA ALA A 145 6.41 10.59 3.64
C ALA A 145 7.06 11.38 2.49
N THR A 146 6.27 12.12 1.71
CA THR A 146 6.78 12.87 0.56
C THR A 146 6.93 14.32 0.92
N LYS A 147 8.16 14.82 0.84
CA LYS A 147 8.40 16.26 0.79
C LYS A 147 8.46 16.63 -0.69
N MET A 148 7.66 17.61 -1.11
CA MET A 148 7.99 18.32 -2.34
C MET A 148 9.35 18.97 -2.09
N GLY A 149 10.39 18.39 -2.68
CA GLY A 149 11.68 19.06 -2.70
C GLY A 149 11.46 20.41 -3.34
N ALA A 150 11.82 21.49 -2.66
CA ALA A 150 12.28 22.67 -3.36
C ALA A 150 13.23 22.13 -4.42
N ALA A 151 12.98 22.44 -5.68
CA ALA A 151 13.73 21.91 -6.81
C ALA A 151 15.20 21.83 -6.42
N ALA A 152 15.71 20.60 -6.35
CA ALA A 152 17.10 20.41 -5.98
C ALA A 152 17.89 21.25 -6.98
N GLU A 153 18.75 22.13 -6.46
CA GLU A 153 19.62 23.04 -7.21
C GLU A 153 20.59 22.31 -8.17
N ALA A 154 20.37 21.04 -8.41
CA ALA A 154 21.16 20.17 -9.30
C ALA A 154 20.62 20.18 -10.74
N GLY A 155 20.36 21.32 -11.30
CA GLY A 155 19.92 21.39 -12.70
C GLY A 155 19.68 22.80 -13.25
N GLY A 156 20.25 23.81 -12.66
CA GLY A 156 19.98 25.20 -13.05
C GLY A 156 20.14 25.50 -14.52
N TRP A 157 21.03 24.85 -15.24
CA TRP A 157 21.23 25.07 -16.66
C TRP A 157 20.21 24.30 -17.55
N ARG A 158 19.77 23.10 -17.14
CA ARG A 158 18.73 22.33 -17.84
C ARG A 158 17.34 22.99 -17.69
N TYR A 159 17.01 23.44 -16.49
CA TYR A 159 15.78 24.16 -16.24
C TYR A 159 15.72 25.48 -17.04
N TRP A 160 16.85 26.20 -17.09
CA TRP A 160 16.96 27.44 -17.87
C TRP A 160 16.86 27.18 -19.37
N LEU A 161 17.42 26.08 -19.89
CA LEU A 161 17.27 25.67 -21.28
C LEU A 161 15.83 25.27 -21.62
N ASP A 162 15.16 24.47 -20.76
CA ASP A 162 13.77 24.09 -20.95
C ASP A 162 12.84 25.31 -20.93
N GLU A 163 13.08 26.27 -20.05
CA GLU A 163 12.31 27.50 -19.99
C GLU A 163 12.56 28.39 -21.22
N LEU A 164 13.78 28.44 -21.72
CA LEU A 164 14.14 29.17 -22.93
C LEU A 164 13.50 28.55 -24.19
N PHE A 165 13.50 27.21 -24.32
CA PHE A 165 12.88 26.51 -25.45
C PHE A 165 11.36 26.45 -25.41
N LEU A 166 10.76 26.47 -24.22
CA LEU A 166 9.32 26.46 -24.02
C LEU A 166 8.70 27.87 -23.98
N HIS A 167 9.52 28.93 -24.01
CA HIS A 167 9.02 30.31 -24.02
C HIS A 167 8.30 30.62 -25.31
N PRO A 168 7.04 31.13 -25.29
CA PRO A 168 6.23 31.32 -26.49
C PRO A 168 6.84 32.24 -27.56
N GLN A 169 7.78 33.11 -27.17
CA GLN A 169 8.45 34.05 -28.06
C GLN A 169 9.86 33.64 -28.47
N TRP A 170 10.57 32.82 -27.65
CA TRP A 170 11.95 32.41 -27.87
C TRP A 170 12.11 30.97 -28.37
N GLY A 171 11.08 30.14 -28.18
CA GLY A 171 11.12 28.73 -28.63
C GLY A 171 11.22 28.59 -30.16
N LEU A 172 10.72 29.56 -30.93
CA LEU A 172 10.79 29.58 -32.39
C LEU A 172 12.22 29.95 -32.92
N VAL A 173 12.98 30.74 -32.17
CA VAL A 173 14.34 31.16 -32.54
C VAL A 173 15.36 30.04 -32.22
N GLY A 174 15.16 29.28 -31.16
CA GLY A 174 16.02 28.14 -30.79
C GLY A 174 15.89 26.90 -31.69
N SER A 175 14.80 26.81 -32.47
CA SER A 175 14.56 25.75 -33.44
C SER A 175 15.18 25.98 -34.82
N LEU A 176 15.79 27.14 -35.04
CA LEU A 176 16.35 27.57 -36.35
C LEU A 176 17.90 27.65 -36.33
N LEU A 177 18.53 27.31 -35.22
CA LEU A 177 19.98 27.15 -35.06
C LEU A 177 20.34 25.67 -34.85
#